data_7e109f92eda18536aa7e928c7085e6c0
#
_entry.id   7e109f92eda18536aa7e928c7085e6c0
#
_cell.length_a   1.000
_cell.length_b   1.000
_cell.length_c   1.000
_cell.angle_alpha   90.00
_cell.angle_beta   90.00
_cell.angle_gamma   90.00
#
_symmetry.space_group_name_H-M   'P 1'
#
loop_
_entity.id
_entity.type
_entity.pdbx_description
1 polymer ?
#
loop_
_entity_poly.entity_id
_entity_poly.type
_entity_poly.pdbx_seq_one_letter_code
_entity_poly.pdbx_strand_id
1 'polypeptide(L)'
;MTKKTILRISIIINIILATVFVVSLPGAMGALVFEYVEQDTIRPDTLRKYLEWENYGTVAALSRPIRGGAEVSDTDADYYKLGEYAELLFLKEVYERAGNADSAKACEDRISEIRKEMPEYGSVLDKIELSVENAVKE
;
A
#
# COMPACT_ATOMS: atom_id res chain seq x y z
N MET A 1 18.37 54.43 -19.75
CA MET A 1 17.56 53.91 -18.63
C MET A 1 18.17 54.37 -17.32
N THR A 2 17.37 54.91 -16.41
CA THR A 2 17.87 55.34 -15.11
C THR A 2 18.10 54.16 -14.18
N LYS A 3 19.03 54.23 -13.20
CA LYS A 3 19.28 53.18 -12.21
C LYS A 3 17.99 52.77 -11.48
N LYS A 4 17.08 53.72 -11.21
CA LYS A 4 15.77 53.48 -10.59
C LYS A 4 14.85 52.61 -11.45
N THR A 5 14.90 52.78 -12.79
CA THR A 5 14.08 51.96 -13.71
C THR A 5 14.58 50.54 -13.78
N ILE A 6 15.90 50.34 -13.80
CA ILE A 6 16.51 48.98 -13.77
C ILE A 6 16.15 48.25 -12.50
N LEU A 7 16.24 48.92 -11.32
CA LEU A 7 15.89 48.32 -10.04
C LEU A 7 14.42 47.89 -9.99
N ARG A 8 13.50 48.74 -10.48
CA ARG A 8 12.07 48.40 -10.51
C ARG A 8 11.77 47.19 -11.40
N ILE A 9 12.39 47.12 -12.57
CA ILE A 9 12.25 45.98 -13.49
C ILE A 9 12.78 44.70 -12.83
N SER A 10 13.93 44.76 -12.18
CA SER A 10 14.51 43.62 -11.50
C SER A 10 13.61 43.10 -10.36
N ILE A 11 13.00 44.00 -9.58
CA ILE A 11 12.06 43.60 -8.52
C ILE A 11 10.83 42.93 -9.11
N ILE A 12 10.26 43.47 -10.17
CA ILE A 12 9.07 42.88 -10.83
C ILE A 12 9.38 41.50 -11.38
N ILE A 13 10.54 41.32 -12.04
CA ILE A 13 10.96 40.01 -12.55
C ILE A 13 11.14 38.99 -11.42
N ASN A 14 11.75 39.38 -10.31
CA ASN A 14 11.91 38.49 -9.18
C ASN A 14 10.58 38.07 -8.52
N ILE A 15 9.62 39.01 -8.45
CA ILE A 15 8.27 38.71 -7.94
C ILE A 15 7.57 37.73 -8.87
N ILE A 16 7.64 37.92 -10.19
CA ILE A 16 7.04 37.02 -11.18
C ILE A 16 7.67 35.61 -11.06
N LEU A 17 9.01 35.55 -11.02
CA LEU A 17 9.72 34.27 -10.87
C LEU A 17 9.35 33.55 -9.57
N ALA A 18 9.29 34.27 -8.46
CA ALA A 18 8.88 33.70 -7.18
C ALA A 18 7.43 33.18 -7.21
N THR A 19 6.53 33.93 -7.83
CA THR A 19 5.13 33.52 -7.98
C THR A 19 4.99 32.27 -8.85
N VAL A 20 5.68 32.21 -9.98
CA VAL A 20 5.70 31.05 -10.87
C VAL A 20 6.26 29.84 -10.13
N PHE A 21 7.33 30.01 -9.37
CA PHE A 21 7.95 28.93 -8.59
C PHE A 21 6.98 28.40 -7.53
N VAL A 22 6.34 29.28 -6.75
CA VAL A 22 5.39 28.87 -5.69
C VAL A 22 4.15 28.19 -6.27
N VAL A 23 3.66 28.62 -7.45
CA VAL A 23 2.47 28.02 -8.08
C VAL A 23 2.80 26.68 -8.76
N SER A 24 4.01 26.53 -9.32
CA SER A 24 4.42 25.27 -9.98
C SER A 24 4.92 24.20 -9.00
N LEU A 25 5.40 24.59 -7.81
CA LEU A 25 5.91 23.63 -6.81
C LEU A 25 4.87 22.57 -6.39
N PRO A 26 3.62 22.91 -6.06
CA PRO A 26 2.61 21.91 -5.70
C PRO A 26 2.31 20.93 -6.84
N GLY A 27 2.29 21.41 -8.08
CA GLY A 27 2.10 20.54 -9.25
C GLY A 27 3.28 19.61 -9.49
N ALA A 28 4.50 20.12 -9.37
CA ALA A 28 5.71 19.31 -9.50
C ALA A 28 5.88 18.32 -8.36
N MET A 29 5.57 18.70 -7.12
CA MET A 29 5.58 17.78 -5.99
C MET A 29 4.46 16.74 -6.11
N GLY A 30 3.27 17.13 -6.57
CA GLY A 30 2.18 16.20 -6.84
C GLY A 30 2.57 15.17 -7.91
N ALA A 31 3.17 15.61 -9.01
CA ALA A 31 3.65 14.72 -10.07
C ALA A 31 4.75 13.76 -9.57
N LEU A 32 5.71 14.25 -8.78
CA LEU A 32 6.77 13.42 -8.19
C LEU A 32 6.22 12.42 -7.17
N VAL A 33 5.23 12.81 -6.38
CA VAL A 33 4.57 11.89 -5.43
C VAL A 33 3.74 10.85 -6.17
N PHE A 34 3.02 11.24 -7.23
CA PHE A 34 2.26 10.30 -8.08
C PHE A 34 3.20 9.36 -8.84
N GLU A 35 4.29 9.84 -9.41
CA GLU A 35 5.27 9.01 -10.12
C GLU A 35 5.99 8.05 -9.14
N TYR A 36 6.25 8.49 -7.91
CA TYR A 36 6.82 7.61 -6.87
C TYR A 36 5.81 6.54 -6.39
N VAL A 37 4.53 6.89 -6.29
CA VAL A 37 3.46 5.95 -5.93
C VAL A 37 3.12 5.01 -7.09
N GLU A 38 3.22 5.46 -8.35
CA GLU A 38 3.00 4.62 -9.53
C GLU A 38 4.21 3.70 -9.83
N GLN A 39 5.43 4.11 -9.49
CA GLN A 39 6.62 3.25 -9.60
C GLN A 39 6.71 2.23 -8.45
N ASP A 40 6.03 2.46 -7.35
CA ASP A 40 5.82 1.49 -6.28
C ASP A 40 4.58 0.60 -6.56
N THR A 41 4.19 0.45 -7.82
CA THR A 41 3.40 -0.72 -8.24
C THR A 41 4.23 -1.92 -7.84
N ILE A 42 3.81 -2.51 -6.79
CA ILE A 42 4.45 -3.57 -6.04
C ILE A 42 4.80 -4.65 -7.04
N ARG A 43 6.09 -4.74 -7.35
CA ARG A 43 6.56 -5.77 -8.25
C ARG A 43 6.30 -7.10 -7.54
N PRO A 44 5.79 -8.11 -8.24
CA PRO A 44 5.61 -9.46 -7.68
C PRO A 44 6.84 -9.96 -6.94
N ASP A 45 8.03 -9.65 -7.47
CA ASP A 45 9.31 -9.96 -6.84
C ASP A 45 9.47 -9.34 -5.45
N THR A 46 8.83 -8.20 -5.19
CA THR A 46 8.88 -7.55 -3.88
C THR A 46 8.00 -8.29 -2.87
N LEU A 47 6.78 -8.65 -3.25
CA LEU A 47 5.90 -9.46 -2.39
C LEU A 47 6.50 -10.83 -2.11
N ARG A 48 7.07 -11.48 -3.12
CA ARG A 48 7.76 -12.75 -2.97
C ARG A 48 8.90 -12.67 -1.95
N LYS A 49 9.74 -11.63 -2.00
CA LYS A 49 10.82 -11.42 -1.03
C LYS A 49 10.29 -11.26 0.39
N TYR A 50 9.22 -10.49 0.59
CA TYR A 50 8.63 -10.33 1.92
C TYR A 50 7.99 -11.62 2.42
N LEU A 51 7.42 -12.45 1.55
CA LEU A 51 6.96 -13.80 1.90
C LEU A 51 8.13 -14.72 2.30
N GLU A 52 9.23 -14.70 1.55
CA GLU A 52 10.46 -15.46 1.87
C GLU A 52 11.06 -15.02 3.22
N TRP A 53 10.93 -13.74 3.57
CA TRP A 53 11.36 -13.18 4.86
C TRP A 53 10.35 -13.33 5.98
N GLU A 54 9.23 -14.01 5.72
CA GLU A 54 8.14 -14.20 6.67
C GLU A 54 7.58 -12.88 7.24
N ASN A 55 7.71 -11.79 6.49
CA ASN A 55 7.20 -10.47 6.85
C ASN A 55 5.76 -10.27 6.35
N TYR A 56 4.84 -11.01 6.92
CA TYR A 56 3.44 -11.06 6.48
C TYR A 56 2.68 -9.75 6.68
N GLY A 57 3.04 -8.96 7.69
CA GLY A 57 2.48 -7.63 7.88
C GLY A 57 2.74 -6.70 6.71
N THR A 58 3.96 -6.71 6.18
CA THR A 58 4.31 -5.95 4.98
C THR A 58 3.59 -6.49 3.74
N VAL A 59 3.51 -7.82 3.58
CA VAL A 59 2.75 -8.44 2.48
C VAL A 59 1.28 -8.00 2.51
N ALA A 60 0.65 -8.03 3.68
CA ALA A 60 -0.73 -7.55 3.87
C ALA A 60 -0.89 -6.07 3.48
N ALA A 61 0.00 -5.20 3.97
CA ALA A 61 -0.05 -3.77 3.69
C ALA A 61 0.14 -3.47 2.19
N LEU A 62 1.07 -4.14 1.54
CA LEU A 62 1.39 -3.95 0.13
C LEU A 62 0.31 -4.52 -0.82
N SER A 63 -0.46 -5.51 -0.42
CA SER A 63 -1.54 -6.08 -1.25
C SER A 63 -2.83 -5.25 -1.25
N ARG A 64 -2.99 -4.31 -0.31
CA ARG A 64 -4.20 -3.45 -0.20
C ARG A 64 -4.55 -2.62 -1.44
N PRO A 65 -3.60 -1.94 -2.12
CA PRO A 65 -3.93 -1.08 -3.27
C PRO A 65 -4.62 -1.82 -4.41
N ILE A 66 -4.36 -3.10 -4.57
CA ILE A 66 -4.86 -3.91 -5.70
C ILE A 66 -6.31 -4.29 -5.54
N ARG A 67 -6.82 -4.36 -4.31
CA ARG A 67 -8.25 -4.52 -4.06
C ARG A 67 -9.10 -3.34 -4.54
N GLY A 68 -8.48 -2.21 -4.84
CA GLY A 68 -9.12 -1.04 -5.47
C GLY A 68 -9.42 -1.18 -6.97
N GLY A 69 -9.18 -2.35 -7.58
CA GLY A 69 -9.51 -2.63 -8.97
C GLY A 69 -8.36 -2.48 -9.97
N ALA A 70 -7.09 -2.44 -9.50
CA ALA A 70 -5.96 -2.55 -10.41
C ALA A 70 -5.91 -3.95 -11.03
N GLU A 71 -5.74 -4.02 -12.35
CA GLU A 71 -5.54 -5.29 -13.04
C GLU A 71 -4.21 -5.91 -12.62
N VAL A 72 -4.27 -7.13 -12.11
CA VAL A 72 -3.10 -7.92 -11.70
C VAL A 72 -2.93 -9.03 -12.71
N SER A 73 -1.68 -9.32 -13.10
CA SER A 73 -1.42 -10.48 -13.95
C SER A 73 -1.79 -11.78 -13.22
N ASP A 74 -2.25 -12.80 -13.95
CA ASP A 74 -2.65 -14.08 -13.35
C ASP A 74 -1.51 -14.72 -12.54
N THR A 75 -0.24 -14.49 -12.93
CA THR A 75 0.94 -14.98 -12.23
C THR A 75 1.17 -14.31 -10.87
N ASP A 76 0.58 -13.15 -10.65
CA ASP A 76 0.79 -12.34 -9.45
C ASP A 76 -0.40 -12.40 -8.50
N ALA A 77 -1.55 -12.85 -9.01
CA ALA A 77 -2.80 -12.94 -8.26
C ALA A 77 -2.66 -13.70 -6.94
N ASP A 78 -1.85 -14.77 -6.94
CA ASP A 78 -1.63 -15.60 -5.75
C ASP A 78 -0.92 -14.85 -4.63
N TYR A 79 0.10 -14.04 -4.93
CA TYR A 79 0.81 -13.26 -3.92
C TYR A 79 -0.12 -12.22 -3.26
N TYR A 80 -1.06 -11.68 -4.04
CA TYR A 80 -2.05 -10.74 -3.51
C TYR A 80 -3.09 -11.43 -2.65
N LYS A 81 -3.50 -12.64 -3.01
CA LYS A 81 -4.39 -13.46 -2.18
C LYS A 81 -3.73 -13.84 -0.85
N LEU A 82 -2.42 -14.17 -0.86
CA LEU A 82 -1.68 -14.42 0.37
C LEU A 82 -1.62 -13.16 1.26
N GLY A 83 -1.45 -11.99 0.67
CA GLY A 83 -1.53 -10.72 1.39
C GLY A 83 -2.93 -10.42 1.93
N GLU A 84 -3.99 -10.69 1.16
CA GLU A 84 -5.38 -10.59 1.61
C GLU A 84 -5.64 -11.52 2.79
N TYR A 85 -5.14 -12.76 2.72
CA TYR A 85 -5.26 -13.74 3.80
C TYR A 85 -4.64 -13.24 5.10
N ALA A 86 -3.40 -12.74 5.03
CA ALA A 86 -2.71 -12.19 6.21
C ALA A 86 -3.48 -11.01 6.82
N GLU A 87 -4.00 -10.09 5.99
CA GLU A 87 -4.77 -8.96 6.49
C GLU A 87 -6.10 -9.38 7.13
N LEU A 88 -6.80 -10.34 6.54
CA LEU A 88 -8.06 -10.84 7.09
C LEU A 88 -7.88 -11.47 8.48
N LEU A 89 -6.76 -12.17 8.71
CA LEU A 89 -6.43 -12.69 10.02
C LEU A 89 -6.23 -11.57 11.05
N PHE A 90 -5.49 -10.52 10.72
CA PHE A 90 -5.34 -9.35 11.59
C PHE A 90 -6.68 -8.64 11.84
N LEU A 91 -7.48 -8.44 10.80
CA LEU A 91 -8.79 -7.80 10.93
C LEU A 91 -9.77 -8.61 11.76
N LYS A 92 -9.78 -9.94 11.61
CA LYS A 92 -10.59 -10.83 12.43
C LYS A 92 -10.30 -10.60 13.91
N GLU A 93 -9.03 -10.64 14.31
CA GLU A 93 -8.60 -10.38 15.68
C GLU A 93 -9.03 -8.99 16.21
N VAL A 94 -8.89 -7.97 15.37
CA VAL A 94 -9.32 -6.60 15.71
C VAL A 94 -10.83 -6.55 15.96
N TYR A 95 -11.63 -7.19 15.11
CA TYR A 95 -13.08 -7.22 15.23
C TYR A 95 -13.55 -8.06 16.42
N GLU A 96 -12.90 -9.19 16.72
CA GLU A 96 -13.18 -10.00 17.90
C GLU A 96 -12.93 -9.20 19.18
N ARG A 97 -11.79 -8.49 19.28
CA ARG A 97 -11.47 -7.63 20.44
C ARG A 97 -12.42 -6.43 20.57
N ALA A 98 -12.93 -5.92 19.45
CA ALA A 98 -13.92 -4.85 19.42
C ALA A 98 -15.35 -5.33 19.70
N GLY A 99 -15.58 -6.63 19.84
CA GLY A 99 -16.90 -7.21 20.02
C GLY A 99 -17.79 -7.17 18.77
N ASN A 100 -17.20 -6.97 17.58
CA ASN A 100 -17.92 -6.94 16.30
C ASN A 100 -17.95 -8.34 15.67
N ALA A 101 -18.85 -9.18 16.17
CA ALA A 101 -18.98 -10.58 15.76
C ALA A 101 -19.30 -10.74 14.26
N ASP A 102 -20.13 -9.88 13.69
CA ASP A 102 -20.53 -9.97 12.28
C ASP A 102 -19.34 -9.72 11.35
N SER A 103 -18.53 -8.71 11.63
CA SER A 103 -17.33 -8.43 10.85
C SER A 103 -16.24 -9.48 11.04
N ALA A 104 -16.07 -10.01 12.25
CA ALA A 104 -15.15 -11.12 12.52
C ALA A 104 -15.55 -12.37 11.73
N LYS A 105 -16.84 -12.69 11.71
CA LYS A 105 -17.37 -13.81 10.94
C LYS A 105 -17.17 -13.62 9.43
N ALA A 106 -17.39 -12.43 8.89
CA ALA A 106 -17.15 -12.15 7.49
C ALA A 106 -15.66 -12.36 7.10
N CYS A 107 -14.73 -11.98 7.97
CA CYS A 107 -13.31 -12.27 7.76
C CYS A 107 -13.04 -13.78 7.77
N GLU A 108 -13.62 -14.52 8.72
CA GLU A 108 -13.46 -15.98 8.84
C GLU A 108 -13.99 -16.73 7.61
N ASP A 109 -15.17 -16.33 7.11
CA ASP A 109 -15.77 -16.90 5.91
C ASP A 109 -14.85 -16.70 4.69
N ARG A 110 -14.29 -15.49 4.53
CA ARG A 110 -13.35 -15.18 3.43
C ARG A 110 -12.00 -15.88 3.57
N ILE A 111 -11.44 -15.99 4.77
CA ILE A 111 -10.25 -16.80 5.09
C ILE A 111 -10.45 -18.24 4.64
N SER A 112 -11.60 -18.82 4.97
CA SER A 112 -11.94 -20.20 4.62
C SER A 112 -12.07 -20.38 3.10
N GLU A 113 -12.57 -19.39 2.38
CA GLU A 113 -12.68 -19.37 0.92
C GLU A 113 -11.30 -19.34 0.28
N ILE A 114 -10.43 -18.39 0.67
CA ILE A 114 -9.06 -18.30 0.14
C ILE A 114 -8.30 -19.61 0.37
N ARG A 115 -8.44 -20.24 1.54
CA ARG A 115 -7.78 -21.51 1.82
C ARG A 115 -8.23 -22.64 0.88
N LYS A 116 -9.48 -22.63 0.45
CA LYS A 116 -10.02 -23.58 -0.56
C LYS A 116 -9.54 -23.26 -1.97
N GLU A 117 -9.37 -21.98 -2.29
CA GLU A 117 -8.90 -21.54 -3.61
C GLU A 117 -7.39 -21.78 -3.82
N MET A 118 -6.61 -21.91 -2.73
CA MET A 118 -5.15 -21.98 -2.75
C MET A 118 -4.60 -23.21 -2.03
N PRO A 119 -5.00 -24.44 -2.40
CA PRO A 119 -4.56 -25.65 -1.71
C PRO A 119 -3.05 -25.90 -1.78
N GLU A 120 -2.39 -25.46 -2.84
CA GLU A 120 -0.93 -25.56 -3.06
C GLU A 120 -0.11 -24.68 -2.10
N TYR A 121 -0.70 -23.64 -1.55
CA TYR A 121 -0.07 -22.71 -0.59
C TYR A 121 -0.36 -23.09 0.88
N GLY A 122 -0.94 -24.26 1.16
CA GLY A 122 -1.36 -24.65 2.50
C GLY A 122 -0.29 -24.44 3.58
N SER A 123 0.96 -24.83 3.31
CA SER A 123 2.06 -24.63 4.26
C SER A 123 2.43 -23.15 4.48
N VAL A 124 2.24 -22.30 3.49
CA VAL A 124 2.47 -20.85 3.60
C VAL A 124 1.35 -20.22 4.41
N LEU A 125 0.10 -20.62 4.17
CA LEU A 125 -1.07 -20.15 4.92
C LEU A 125 -0.96 -20.51 6.42
N ASP A 126 -0.51 -21.74 6.74
CA ASP A 126 -0.27 -22.16 8.13
C ASP A 126 0.79 -21.31 8.84
N LYS A 127 1.87 -20.95 8.13
CA LYS A 127 2.91 -20.05 8.66
C LYS A 127 2.38 -18.64 8.90
N ILE A 128 1.56 -18.11 7.99
CA ILE A 128 0.92 -16.82 8.15
C ILE A 128 0.02 -16.82 9.39
N GLU A 129 -0.81 -17.83 9.58
CA GLU A 129 -1.66 -17.98 10.78
C GLU A 129 -0.83 -17.96 12.06
N LEU A 130 0.20 -18.81 12.13
CA LEU A 130 1.07 -18.89 13.31
C LEU A 130 1.75 -17.54 13.60
N SER A 131 2.20 -16.83 12.57
CA SER A 131 2.84 -15.51 12.72
C SER A 131 1.89 -14.47 13.27
N VAL A 132 0.64 -14.42 12.74
CA VAL A 132 -0.38 -13.49 13.22
C VAL A 132 -0.79 -13.82 14.66
N GLU A 133 -1.02 -15.10 14.98
CA GLU A 133 -1.33 -15.51 16.36
C GLU A 133 -0.25 -15.11 17.36
N ASN A 134 1.03 -15.25 17.00
CA ASN A 134 2.12 -14.84 17.86
C ASN A 134 2.19 -13.33 18.06
N ALA A 135 2.00 -12.55 16.98
CA ALA A 135 2.00 -11.10 17.04
C ALA A 135 0.84 -10.51 17.88
N VAL A 136 -0.26 -11.25 17.99
CA VAL A 136 -1.45 -10.82 18.74
C VAL A 136 -1.36 -11.14 20.22
N LYS A 137 -0.50 -12.10 20.60
CA LYS A 137 -0.30 -12.52 22.02
C LYS A 137 0.70 -11.65 22.78
N GLU A 138 1.53 -10.86 22.07
CA GLU A 138 2.45 -9.87 22.64
C GLU A 138 1.75 -8.55 22.97
#